data_aebfb7dc317f8448a3b7aeb6216e24ed
#
_entry.id   aebfb7dc317f8448a3b7aeb6216e24ed
#
_cell.length_a   1.000
_cell.length_b   1.000
_cell.length_c   1.000
_cell.angle_alpha   90.00
_cell.angle_beta   90.00
_cell.angle_gamma   90.00
#
_symmetry.space_group_name_H-M   'P 1'
#
loop_
_entity.id
_entity.type
_entity.pdbx_description
1 polymer ?
#
loop_
_entity_poly.entity_id
_entity_poly.type
_entity_poly.pdbx_seq_one_letter_code
_entity_poly.pdbx_strand_id
1 'polypeptide(L)'
;MRNTSCDQVDLTVPDSITVITVVRNRHESIAATLQSLREQTYESVQHVVIDGGSTDGTLDILRDNADWIDVLVSEPDKGIYDALNKGIARATGDVVGLLHAGDVYANNAVLADIARAMTTDPLDAVFGDVVFFDQDRPSFRTRRYRSSHFRPGRVSWGWMPAHTSLFIRREVFDRVGNYRTDYRISGDFEWVARAFGSGQMRYRYLPYVLVNRRNGGISTGGWKNTLLLNREVIRAG
;
A
#
# COMPACT_ATOMS: atom_id res chain seq x y z
N MET A 1 4.50 -2.87 50.72
CA MET A 1 4.13 -1.88 49.66
C MET A 1 4.88 -2.26 48.42
N ARG A 2 4.22 -2.90 47.48
CA ARG A 2 4.83 -3.24 46.18
C ARG A 2 4.39 -2.17 45.18
N ASN A 3 5.35 -1.36 44.77
CA ASN A 3 5.17 -0.42 43.64
C ASN A 3 5.10 -1.24 42.34
N THR A 4 3.91 -1.45 41.82
CA THR A 4 3.71 -1.88 40.44
C THR A 4 3.90 -0.64 39.54
N SER A 5 5.09 -0.49 38.97
CA SER A 5 5.30 0.40 37.85
C SER A 5 4.42 -0.10 36.72
N CYS A 6 3.37 0.64 36.45
CA CYS A 6 2.62 0.51 35.19
C CYS A 6 3.57 0.91 34.09
N ASP A 7 4.03 -0.04 33.28
CA ASP A 7 4.75 0.24 32.05
C ASP A 7 3.80 1.06 31.16
N GLN A 8 4.01 2.37 31.15
CA GLN A 8 3.39 3.25 30.17
C GLN A 8 3.94 2.79 28.81
N VAL A 9 3.12 2.11 28.04
CA VAL A 9 3.36 1.93 26.61
C VAL A 9 3.38 3.34 26.04
N ASP A 10 4.55 3.81 25.70
CA ASP A 10 4.74 5.10 25.04
C ASP A 10 4.08 5.00 23.66
N LEU A 11 2.85 5.51 23.55
CA LEU A 11 2.09 5.59 22.32
C LEU A 11 2.66 6.74 21.48
N THR A 12 3.88 6.55 20.98
CA THR A 12 4.47 7.53 20.08
C THR A 12 3.63 7.61 18.81
N VAL A 13 3.23 8.83 18.46
CA VAL A 13 2.74 9.16 17.10
C VAL A 13 3.78 8.60 16.14
N PRO A 14 3.42 7.87 15.07
CA PRO A 14 4.42 7.48 14.09
C PRO A 14 5.14 8.75 13.66
N ASP A 15 6.47 8.79 13.86
CA ASP A 15 7.27 9.96 13.54
C ASP A 15 7.28 10.20 12.03
N SER A 16 7.08 9.14 11.23
CA SER A 16 7.01 9.27 9.77
C SER A 16 6.26 8.13 9.08
N ILE A 17 5.71 8.44 7.91
CA ILE A 17 5.07 7.48 7.02
C ILE A 17 5.90 7.37 5.75
N THR A 18 6.38 6.17 5.40
CA THR A 18 6.92 5.93 4.06
C THR A 18 5.80 5.55 3.11
N VAL A 19 5.67 6.28 2.00
CA VAL A 19 4.80 5.90 0.89
C VAL A 19 5.67 5.36 -0.25
N ILE A 20 5.42 4.10 -0.64
CA ILE A 20 6.14 3.45 -1.72
C ILE A 20 5.29 3.51 -2.99
N THR A 21 5.84 4.10 -4.04
CA THR A 21 5.26 4.11 -5.38
C THR A 21 6.07 3.20 -6.29
N VAL A 22 5.46 2.11 -6.77
CA VAL A 22 6.07 1.30 -7.84
C VAL A 22 5.45 1.66 -9.17
N VAL A 23 6.30 1.82 -10.18
CA VAL A 23 5.89 2.29 -11.51
C VAL A 23 6.68 1.60 -12.61
N ARG A 24 6.01 1.32 -13.74
CA ARG A 24 6.64 0.92 -15.00
C ARG A 24 5.74 1.30 -16.15
N ASN A 25 6.24 2.16 -17.05
CA ASN A 25 5.54 2.64 -18.25
C ASN A 25 4.13 3.19 -17.90
N ARG A 26 4.11 4.31 -17.17
CA ARG A 26 2.89 4.99 -16.71
C ARG A 26 2.96 6.51 -16.85
N HIS A 27 3.59 7.01 -17.92
CA HIS A 27 3.77 8.45 -18.13
C HIS A 27 2.45 9.25 -18.03
N GLU A 28 1.32 8.68 -18.51
CA GLU A 28 0.01 9.35 -18.48
C GLU A 28 -0.60 9.49 -17.07
N SER A 29 -0.12 8.75 -16.07
CA SER A 29 -0.80 8.67 -14.78
C SER A 29 0.08 8.95 -13.58
N ILE A 30 1.40 8.87 -13.72
CA ILE A 30 2.32 9.04 -12.60
C ILE A 30 2.25 10.45 -11.99
N ALA A 31 2.10 11.49 -12.82
CA ALA A 31 2.03 12.87 -12.35
C ALA A 31 0.88 13.11 -11.36
N ALA A 32 -0.30 12.52 -11.61
CA ALA A 32 -1.44 12.61 -10.70
C ALA A 32 -1.17 11.92 -9.35
N THR A 33 -0.45 10.80 -9.35
CA THR A 33 -0.05 10.08 -8.14
C THR A 33 0.91 10.92 -7.31
N LEU A 34 1.95 11.49 -7.92
CA LEU A 34 2.91 12.38 -7.26
C LEU A 34 2.22 13.59 -6.64
N GLN A 35 1.35 14.25 -7.43
CA GLN A 35 0.59 15.42 -6.97
C GLN A 35 -0.31 15.08 -5.77
N SER A 36 -1.00 13.95 -5.82
CA SER A 36 -1.89 13.49 -4.74
C SER A 36 -1.15 13.26 -3.41
N LEU A 37 0.10 12.80 -3.47
CA LEU A 37 0.93 12.65 -2.28
C LEU A 37 1.44 14.00 -1.77
N ARG A 38 1.89 14.87 -2.68
CA ARG A 38 2.36 16.22 -2.36
C ARG A 38 1.30 17.10 -1.66
N GLU A 39 0.02 16.86 -1.99
CA GLU A 39 -1.10 17.61 -1.42
C GLU A 39 -1.51 17.13 -0.01
N GLN A 40 -0.88 16.08 0.54
CA GLN A 40 -1.20 15.62 1.87
C GLN A 40 -0.79 16.63 2.94
N THR A 41 -1.64 16.79 3.96
CA THR A 41 -1.41 17.74 5.07
C THR A 41 -0.51 17.18 6.17
N TYR A 42 -0.16 15.89 6.11
CA TYR A 42 0.80 15.27 7.02
C TYR A 42 2.22 15.47 6.49
N GLU A 43 3.07 16.14 7.26
CA GLU A 43 4.37 16.62 6.78
C GLU A 43 5.48 15.57 6.88
N SER A 44 5.41 14.65 7.87
CA SER A 44 6.45 13.63 8.11
C SER A 44 6.30 12.44 7.16
N VAL A 45 6.50 12.68 5.86
CA VAL A 45 6.35 11.68 4.80
C VAL A 45 7.67 11.45 4.09
N GLN A 46 8.08 10.20 3.97
CA GLN A 46 9.13 9.77 3.05
C GLN A 46 8.47 9.21 1.78
N HIS A 47 8.82 9.74 0.62
CA HIS A 47 8.38 9.20 -0.66
C HIS A 47 9.48 8.37 -1.32
N VAL A 48 9.24 7.07 -1.47
CA VAL A 48 10.13 6.12 -2.15
C VAL A 48 9.51 5.70 -3.48
N VAL A 49 10.19 5.98 -4.59
CA VAL A 49 9.75 5.60 -5.93
C VAL A 49 10.67 4.54 -6.51
N ILE A 50 10.09 3.42 -6.93
CA ILE A 50 10.79 2.34 -7.62
C ILE A 50 10.23 2.24 -9.05
N ASP A 51 11.04 2.66 -10.01
CA ASP A 51 10.76 2.54 -11.43
C ASP A 51 11.41 1.26 -11.99
N GLY A 52 10.60 0.40 -12.57
CA GLY A 52 10.99 -0.89 -13.15
C GLY A 52 11.66 -0.79 -14.51
N GLY A 53 12.40 0.30 -14.79
CA GLY A 53 13.07 0.55 -16.06
C GLY A 53 12.09 1.01 -17.13
N SER A 54 11.36 2.09 -16.89
CA SER A 54 10.43 2.68 -17.83
C SER A 54 11.13 3.26 -19.07
N THR A 55 10.45 3.17 -20.22
CA THR A 55 10.95 3.61 -21.55
C THR A 55 9.98 4.53 -22.28
N ASP A 56 8.88 4.96 -21.62
CA ASP A 56 7.77 5.73 -22.22
C ASP A 56 7.75 7.21 -21.79
N GLY A 57 8.83 7.72 -21.19
CA GLY A 57 8.88 9.07 -20.62
C GLY A 57 8.48 9.16 -19.15
N THR A 58 8.07 8.06 -18.52
CA THR A 58 7.76 8.03 -17.05
C THR A 58 8.94 8.54 -16.23
N LEU A 59 10.16 8.10 -16.55
CA LEU A 59 11.36 8.46 -15.80
C LEU A 59 11.69 9.97 -15.88
N ASP A 60 11.37 10.61 -16.99
CA ASP A 60 11.58 12.06 -17.15
C ASP A 60 10.64 12.83 -16.22
N ILE A 61 9.36 12.42 -16.14
CA ILE A 61 8.41 12.99 -15.16
C ILE A 61 8.88 12.79 -13.71
N LEU A 62 9.44 11.63 -13.38
CA LEU A 62 9.98 11.38 -12.04
C LEU A 62 11.17 12.29 -11.72
N ARG A 63 12.07 12.51 -12.67
CA ARG A 63 13.21 13.43 -12.52
C ARG A 63 12.79 14.89 -12.39
N ASP A 64 11.79 15.31 -13.14
CA ASP A 64 11.22 16.66 -13.04
C ASP A 64 10.54 16.92 -11.69
N ASN A 65 10.21 15.87 -10.94
CA ASN A 65 9.63 15.93 -9.60
C ASN A 65 10.60 15.47 -8.49
N ALA A 66 11.90 15.39 -8.77
CA ALA A 66 12.90 14.85 -7.84
C ALA A 66 12.92 15.54 -6.48
N ASP A 67 12.62 16.83 -6.41
CA ASP A 67 12.56 17.63 -5.17
C ASP A 67 11.51 17.12 -4.17
N TRP A 68 10.57 16.28 -4.62
CA TRP A 68 9.47 15.69 -3.84
C TRP A 68 9.57 14.19 -3.68
N ILE A 69 10.69 13.60 -4.12
CA ILE A 69 10.96 12.16 -4.05
C ILE A 69 12.24 11.97 -3.23
N ASP A 70 12.11 11.43 -2.02
CA ASP A 70 13.26 11.22 -1.14
C ASP A 70 14.19 10.12 -1.67
N VAL A 71 13.62 9.10 -2.30
CA VAL A 71 14.38 7.99 -2.90
C VAL A 71 13.80 7.62 -4.26
N LEU A 72 14.58 7.80 -5.32
CA LEU A 72 14.26 7.32 -6.66
C LEU A 72 15.24 6.23 -7.08
N VAL A 73 14.70 5.05 -7.39
CA VAL A 73 15.47 3.94 -7.99
C VAL A 73 14.83 3.59 -9.33
N SER A 74 15.63 3.63 -10.40
CA SER A 74 15.20 3.23 -11.73
C SER A 74 16.12 2.13 -12.25
N GLU A 75 15.60 0.91 -12.25
CA GLU A 75 16.29 -0.29 -12.72
C GLU A 75 15.27 -1.38 -13.09
N PRO A 76 15.59 -2.32 -13.98
CA PRO A 76 14.71 -3.45 -14.26
C PRO A 76 14.36 -4.24 -13.00
N ASP A 77 13.10 -4.62 -12.87
CA ASP A 77 12.60 -5.48 -11.82
C ASP A 77 12.19 -6.87 -12.33
N LYS A 78 12.07 -7.84 -11.41
CA LYS A 78 11.59 -9.20 -11.67
C LYS A 78 10.07 -9.31 -11.47
N GLY A 79 9.36 -8.20 -11.41
CA GLY A 79 7.92 -8.08 -11.17
C GLY A 79 7.60 -7.16 -10.01
N ILE A 80 6.30 -6.87 -9.82
CA ILE A 80 5.82 -5.88 -8.86
C ILE A 80 6.28 -6.15 -7.42
N TYR A 81 6.36 -7.40 -7.00
CA TYR A 81 6.76 -7.75 -5.63
C TYR A 81 8.26 -7.57 -5.39
N ASP A 82 9.10 -7.72 -6.43
CA ASP A 82 10.52 -7.37 -6.39
C ASP A 82 10.68 -5.85 -6.21
N ALA A 83 9.94 -5.06 -6.98
CA ALA A 83 9.92 -3.61 -6.86
C ALA A 83 9.42 -3.15 -5.47
N LEU A 84 8.34 -3.75 -4.95
CA LEU A 84 7.84 -3.45 -3.61
C LEU A 84 8.87 -3.77 -2.52
N ASN A 85 9.55 -4.91 -2.61
CA ASN A 85 10.60 -5.29 -1.66
C ASN A 85 11.79 -4.33 -1.71
N LYS A 86 12.17 -3.84 -2.90
CA LYS A 86 13.18 -2.78 -3.04
C LYS A 86 12.76 -1.49 -2.35
N GLY A 87 11.47 -1.15 -2.42
CA GLY A 87 10.89 0.00 -1.73
C GLY A 87 10.90 -0.18 -0.22
N ILE A 88 10.44 -1.33 0.29
CA ILE A 88 10.44 -1.67 1.72
C ILE A 88 11.85 -1.59 2.31
N ALA A 89 12.86 -2.10 1.59
CA ALA A 89 14.25 -2.05 2.04
C ALA A 89 14.81 -0.61 2.15
N ARG A 90 14.14 0.38 1.56
CA ARG A 90 14.50 1.81 1.60
C ARG A 90 13.59 2.64 2.49
N ALA A 91 12.53 2.03 3.02
CA ALA A 91 11.60 2.68 3.93
C ALA A 91 12.29 2.95 5.27
N THR A 92 12.23 4.19 5.71
CA THR A 92 12.74 4.63 7.02
C THR A 92 11.63 5.03 7.98
N GLY A 93 10.42 5.28 7.48
CA GLY A 93 9.28 5.64 8.29
C GLY A 93 8.77 4.48 9.15
N ASP A 94 8.10 4.82 10.25
CA ASP A 94 7.51 3.84 11.19
C ASP A 94 6.36 3.06 10.56
N VAL A 95 5.67 3.69 9.62
CA VAL A 95 4.54 3.12 8.89
C VAL A 95 4.85 3.12 7.39
N VAL A 96 4.50 2.03 6.72
CA VAL A 96 4.65 1.87 5.28
C VAL A 96 3.28 1.77 4.63
N GLY A 97 3.02 2.62 3.65
CA GLY A 97 1.86 2.59 2.76
C GLY A 97 2.28 2.44 1.30
N LEU A 98 1.35 2.00 0.46
CA LEU A 98 1.57 1.81 -0.97
C LEU A 98 0.64 2.74 -1.77
N LEU A 99 1.19 3.42 -2.76
CA LEU A 99 0.41 4.22 -3.70
C LEU A 99 0.95 3.96 -5.12
N HIS A 100 0.32 3.06 -5.86
CA HIS A 100 0.78 2.70 -7.20
C HIS A 100 0.53 3.80 -8.23
N ALA A 101 1.33 3.83 -9.29
CA ALA A 101 1.13 4.77 -10.39
C ALA A 101 -0.29 4.66 -10.99
N GLY A 102 -1.03 5.75 -10.98
CA GLY A 102 -2.45 5.85 -11.36
C GLY A 102 -3.43 5.79 -10.19
N ASP A 103 -2.98 5.48 -8.98
CA ASP A 103 -3.77 5.61 -7.76
C ASP A 103 -3.54 7.01 -7.15
N VAL A 104 -4.57 7.57 -6.52
CA VAL A 104 -4.52 8.87 -5.84
C VAL A 104 -5.23 8.77 -4.48
N TYR A 105 -4.78 9.50 -3.49
CA TYR A 105 -5.48 9.60 -2.21
C TYR A 105 -6.86 10.24 -2.39
N ALA A 106 -7.83 9.85 -1.58
CA ALA A 106 -9.20 10.31 -1.70
C ALA A 106 -9.37 11.80 -1.34
N ASN A 107 -8.48 12.32 -0.49
CA ASN A 107 -8.38 13.72 -0.09
C ASN A 107 -7.00 13.99 0.52
N ASN A 108 -6.74 15.23 0.91
CA ASN A 108 -5.45 15.67 1.45
C ASN A 108 -5.21 15.32 2.94
N ALA A 109 -6.17 14.73 3.63
CA ALA A 109 -6.06 14.38 5.06
C ALA A 109 -5.79 12.87 5.30
N VAL A 110 -5.69 12.05 4.24
CA VAL A 110 -5.58 10.59 4.37
C VAL A 110 -4.39 10.20 5.24
N LEU A 111 -3.20 10.72 5.00
CA LEU A 111 -2.01 10.37 5.79
C LEU A 111 -2.11 10.87 7.24
N ALA A 112 -2.69 12.04 7.46
CA ALA A 112 -2.96 12.56 8.81
C ALA A 112 -3.94 11.66 9.58
N ASP A 113 -4.97 11.14 8.91
CA ASP A 113 -5.93 10.21 9.52
C ASP A 113 -5.29 8.86 9.85
N ILE A 114 -4.39 8.36 8.99
CA ILE A 114 -3.61 7.15 9.25
C ILE A 114 -2.70 7.35 10.47
N ALA A 115 -1.92 8.45 10.51
CA ALA A 115 -1.05 8.77 11.63
C ALA A 115 -1.82 8.82 12.94
N ARG A 116 -2.96 9.53 12.97
CA ARG A 116 -3.84 9.62 14.14
C ARG A 116 -4.37 8.26 14.57
N ALA A 117 -4.79 7.40 13.63
CA ALA A 117 -5.29 6.07 13.94
C ALA A 117 -4.21 5.17 14.55
N MET A 118 -2.98 5.26 14.04
CA MET A 118 -1.82 4.50 14.53
C MET A 118 -1.33 4.96 15.92
N THR A 119 -1.59 6.22 16.28
CA THR A 119 -1.21 6.78 17.58
C THR A 119 -2.15 6.38 18.70
N THR A 120 -3.45 6.32 18.41
CA THR A 120 -4.49 6.12 19.43
C THR A 120 -4.42 4.73 20.07
N ASP A 121 -3.99 3.72 19.33
CA ASP A 121 -3.82 2.36 19.79
C ASP A 121 -2.51 1.76 19.25
N PRO A 122 -1.91 0.78 19.92
CA PRO A 122 -0.73 0.08 19.45
C PRO A 122 -1.09 -0.87 18.29
N LEU A 123 -1.45 -0.31 17.13
CA LEU A 123 -1.87 -1.05 15.94
C LEU A 123 -0.67 -1.48 15.10
N ASP A 124 -0.76 -2.67 14.52
CA ASP A 124 0.16 -3.17 13.49
C ASP A 124 -0.24 -2.70 12.08
N ALA A 125 -1.55 -2.49 11.85
CA ALA A 125 -2.07 -2.08 10.56
C ALA A 125 -3.34 -1.22 10.64
N VAL A 126 -3.49 -0.32 9.66
CA VAL A 126 -4.72 0.45 9.42
C VAL A 126 -5.07 0.33 7.95
N PHE A 127 -6.35 0.22 7.63
CA PHE A 127 -6.82 0.17 6.25
C PHE A 127 -8.22 0.76 6.10
N GLY A 128 -8.55 1.13 4.88
CA GLY A 128 -9.88 1.65 4.53
C GLY A 128 -10.40 1.06 3.23
N ASP A 129 -11.34 1.78 2.61
CA ASP A 129 -11.94 1.40 1.34
C ASP A 129 -11.18 1.98 0.15
N VAL A 130 -11.40 1.39 -1.02
CA VAL A 130 -10.91 1.89 -2.30
C VAL A 130 -12.08 2.08 -3.26
N VAL A 131 -12.06 3.18 -4.01
CA VAL A 131 -13.01 3.42 -5.10
C VAL A 131 -12.27 3.29 -6.43
N PHE A 132 -12.88 2.58 -7.36
CA PHE A 132 -12.39 2.50 -8.73
C PHE A 132 -13.11 3.54 -9.58
N PHE A 133 -12.35 4.22 -10.42
CA PHE A 133 -12.90 5.20 -11.36
C PHE A 133 -12.49 4.89 -12.81
N ASP A 134 -13.32 5.35 -13.74
CA ASP A 134 -13.08 5.22 -15.18
C ASP A 134 -12.06 6.26 -15.62
N GLN A 135 -11.07 5.85 -16.44
CA GLN A 135 -10.02 6.72 -16.94
C GLN A 135 -10.56 7.86 -17.81
N ASP A 136 -11.51 7.53 -18.68
CA ASP A 136 -12.08 8.47 -19.66
C ASP A 136 -13.17 9.36 -19.02
N ARG A 137 -13.67 8.95 -17.87
CA ARG A 137 -14.69 9.65 -17.08
C ARG A 137 -14.35 9.64 -15.60
N PRO A 138 -13.40 10.46 -15.13
CA PRO A 138 -12.90 10.44 -13.74
C PRO A 138 -13.97 10.68 -12.67
N SER A 139 -15.06 11.39 -13.03
CA SER A 139 -16.21 11.59 -12.14
C SER A 139 -17.08 10.33 -12.01
N PHE A 140 -16.92 9.33 -12.89
CA PHE A 140 -17.72 8.11 -12.88
C PHE A 140 -17.04 7.03 -12.06
N ARG A 141 -17.56 6.80 -10.83
CA ARG A 141 -17.12 5.73 -9.93
C ARG A 141 -17.74 4.42 -10.40
N THR A 142 -16.87 3.46 -10.76
CA THR A 142 -17.33 2.16 -11.30
C THR A 142 -17.60 1.14 -10.19
N ARG A 143 -16.79 1.13 -9.12
CA ARG A 143 -16.90 0.17 -8.02
C ARG A 143 -16.27 0.72 -6.74
N ARG A 144 -16.86 0.42 -5.58
CA ARG A 144 -16.22 0.58 -4.27
C ARG A 144 -15.84 -0.78 -3.72
N TYR A 145 -14.56 -0.97 -3.41
CA TYR A 145 -14.08 -2.12 -2.65
C TYR A 145 -14.19 -1.78 -1.15
N ARG A 146 -15.06 -2.50 -0.46
CA ARG A 146 -15.29 -2.32 0.98
C ARG A 146 -14.46 -3.30 1.78
N SER A 147 -13.48 -2.79 2.53
CA SER A 147 -12.65 -3.60 3.42
C SER A 147 -13.33 -3.94 4.76
N SER A 148 -14.55 -3.43 5.02
CA SER A 148 -15.32 -3.69 6.27
C SER A 148 -15.63 -5.16 6.54
N HIS A 149 -15.64 -5.99 5.48
CA HIS A 149 -15.90 -7.43 5.58
C HIS A 149 -14.67 -8.25 5.97
N PHE A 150 -13.50 -7.63 5.97
CA PHE A 150 -12.27 -8.32 6.34
C PHE A 150 -12.30 -8.79 7.80
N ARG A 151 -11.93 -10.05 7.98
CA ARG A 151 -11.63 -10.68 9.26
C ARG A 151 -10.49 -11.68 9.01
N PRO A 152 -9.50 -11.84 9.91
CA PRO A 152 -8.39 -12.78 9.72
C PRO A 152 -8.84 -14.19 9.35
N GLY A 153 -9.87 -14.73 10.02
CA GLY A 153 -10.43 -16.05 9.71
C GLY A 153 -11.13 -16.18 8.36
N ARG A 154 -11.26 -15.09 7.58
CA ARG A 154 -11.83 -15.11 6.22
C ARG A 154 -10.78 -15.00 5.12
N VAL A 155 -9.50 -14.91 5.48
CA VAL A 155 -8.41 -14.84 4.49
C VAL A 155 -8.41 -16.09 3.62
N SER A 156 -8.55 -17.29 4.21
CA SER A 156 -8.65 -18.55 3.46
C SER A 156 -9.81 -18.59 2.44
N TRP A 157 -10.77 -17.68 2.53
CA TRP A 157 -11.90 -17.53 1.62
C TRP A 157 -11.66 -16.45 0.56
N GLY A 158 -10.42 -15.94 0.45
CA GLY A 158 -10.05 -14.90 -0.51
C GLY A 158 -10.36 -13.46 -0.06
N TRP A 159 -10.74 -13.24 1.20
CA TRP A 159 -11.01 -11.90 1.71
C TRP A 159 -9.73 -11.26 2.25
N MET A 160 -9.40 -10.06 1.75
CA MET A 160 -8.28 -9.25 2.22
C MET A 160 -8.67 -7.77 2.27
N PRO A 161 -7.97 -6.91 3.03
CA PRO A 161 -8.08 -5.47 2.88
C PRO A 161 -7.66 -5.05 1.47
N ALA A 162 -8.19 -3.94 0.97
CA ALA A 162 -7.69 -3.39 -0.29
C ALA A 162 -6.22 -3.01 -0.13
N HIS A 163 -5.32 -3.65 -0.89
CA HIS A 163 -3.87 -3.57 -0.71
C HIS A 163 -3.32 -2.13 -0.73
N THR A 164 -3.80 -1.28 -1.65
CA THR A 164 -3.38 0.12 -1.77
C THR A 164 -3.93 1.03 -0.68
N SER A 165 -4.87 0.56 0.15
CA SER A 165 -5.35 1.27 1.33
C SER A 165 -4.82 0.71 2.64
N LEU A 166 -3.89 -0.25 2.59
CA LEU A 166 -3.32 -0.92 3.75
C LEU A 166 -2.01 -0.23 4.15
N PHE A 167 -2.00 0.32 5.36
CA PHE A 167 -0.83 0.92 6.00
C PHE A 167 -0.38 0.02 7.15
N ILE A 168 0.91 -0.25 7.23
CA ILE A 168 1.49 -1.31 8.07
C ILE A 168 2.69 -0.73 8.82
N ARG A 169 2.84 -1.02 10.11
CA ARG A 169 4.07 -0.70 10.81
C ARG A 169 5.25 -1.41 10.17
N ARG A 170 6.33 -0.69 9.94
CA ARG A 170 7.52 -1.20 9.26
C ARG A 170 8.09 -2.45 9.95
N GLU A 171 8.09 -2.50 11.27
CA GLU A 171 8.53 -3.66 12.07
C GLU A 171 7.74 -4.95 11.78
N VAL A 172 6.53 -4.85 11.22
CA VAL A 172 5.76 -6.02 10.81
C VAL A 172 6.45 -6.76 9.65
N PHE A 173 7.10 -6.02 8.75
CA PHE A 173 7.88 -6.64 7.67
C PHE A 173 9.08 -7.40 8.21
N ASP A 174 9.72 -6.92 9.29
CA ASP A 174 10.82 -7.64 9.94
C ASP A 174 10.32 -8.94 10.58
N ARG A 175 9.11 -8.93 11.15
CA ARG A 175 8.50 -10.07 11.85
C ARG A 175 7.87 -11.09 10.89
N VAL A 176 7.21 -10.64 9.84
CA VAL A 176 6.45 -11.47 8.90
C VAL A 176 7.29 -11.82 7.66
N GLY A 177 8.27 -11.00 7.33
CA GLY A 177 9.05 -11.06 6.10
C GLY A 177 8.40 -10.27 4.95
N ASN A 178 9.17 -10.08 3.90
CA ASN A 178 8.78 -9.33 2.71
C ASN A 178 7.80 -10.10 1.80
N TYR A 179 7.37 -9.47 0.70
CA TYR A 179 6.57 -10.14 -0.33
C TYR A 179 7.35 -11.26 -1.01
N ARG A 180 6.68 -12.36 -1.29
CA ARG A 180 7.27 -13.47 -2.06
C ARG A 180 7.31 -13.09 -3.55
N THR A 181 8.49 -13.19 -4.15
CA THR A 181 8.71 -12.84 -5.57
C THR A 181 8.40 -13.95 -6.55
N ASP A 182 8.07 -15.16 -6.06
CA ASP A 182 7.60 -16.29 -6.86
C ASP A 182 6.08 -16.27 -7.13
N TYR A 183 5.38 -15.25 -6.62
CA TYR A 183 4.02 -14.87 -6.99
C TYR A 183 4.05 -13.76 -8.04
N ARG A 184 3.12 -13.80 -8.98
CA ARG A 184 3.06 -12.83 -10.07
C ARG A 184 1.91 -11.83 -9.92
N ILE A 185 0.79 -12.26 -9.36
CA ILE A 185 -0.44 -11.45 -9.22
C ILE A 185 -0.93 -11.39 -7.78
N SER A 186 -0.88 -12.49 -7.04
CA SER A 186 -1.51 -12.63 -5.71
C SER A 186 -0.52 -12.66 -4.54
N GLY A 187 0.67 -12.07 -4.69
CA GLY A 187 1.65 -12.01 -3.61
C GLY A 187 1.25 -11.04 -2.50
N ASP A 188 0.38 -10.07 -2.78
CA ASP A 188 -0.28 -9.23 -1.78
C ASP A 188 -1.26 -10.06 -0.92
N PHE A 189 -2.04 -10.94 -1.54
CA PHE A 189 -2.91 -11.86 -0.83
C PHE A 189 -2.09 -12.86 0.02
N GLU A 190 -1.01 -13.44 -0.52
CA GLU A 190 -0.11 -14.33 0.22
C GLU A 190 0.47 -13.62 1.45
N TRP A 191 0.94 -12.39 1.28
CA TRP A 191 1.51 -11.63 2.39
C TRP A 191 0.46 -11.34 3.46
N VAL A 192 -0.76 -10.94 3.08
CA VAL A 192 -1.88 -10.71 4.00
C VAL A 192 -2.26 -12.01 4.71
N ALA A 193 -2.31 -13.15 4.00
CA ALA A 193 -2.61 -14.46 4.60
C ALA A 193 -1.58 -14.82 5.67
N ARG A 194 -0.31 -14.63 5.39
CA ARG A 194 0.80 -14.88 6.32
C ARG A 194 0.79 -13.92 7.50
N ALA A 195 0.57 -12.63 7.28
CA ALA A 195 0.57 -11.60 8.32
C ALA A 195 -0.63 -11.76 9.28
N PHE A 196 -1.84 -11.91 8.74
CA PHE A 196 -3.06 -11.93 9.53
C PHE A 196 -3.51 -13.34 9.94
N GLY A 197 -2.97 -14.39 9.31
CA GLY A 197 -3.36 -15.78 9.57
C GLY A 197 -3.07 -16.26 10.99
N SER A 198 -2.06 -15.69 11.66
CA SER A 198 -1.76 -15.98 13.07
C SER A 198 -2.81 -15.41 14.05
N GLY A 199 -3.66 -14.49 13.61
CA GLY A 199 -4.62 -13.77 14.46
C GLY A 199 -4.00 -12.76 15.42
N GLN A 200 -2.68 -12.56 15.38
CA GLN A 200 -1.96 -11.69 16.33
C GLN A 200 -1.88 -10.22 15.86
N MET A 201 -2.20 -9.93 14.60
CA MET A 201 -2.18 -8.57 14.06
C MET A 201 -3.27 -7.72 14.68
N ARG A 202 -2.88 -6.61 15.30
CA ARG A 202 -3.79 -5.57 15.78
C ARG A 202 -4.05 -4.59 14.65
N TYR A 203 -5.30 -4.45 14.25
CA TYR A 203 -5.64 -3.61 13.12
C TYR A 203 -6.91 -2.80 13.34
N ARG A 204 -7.02 -1.70 12.59
CA ARG A 204 -8.23 -0.85 12.56
C ARG A 204 -8.69 -0.65 11.13
N TYR A 205 -9.98 -0.80 10.92
CA TYR A 205 -10.66 -0.41 9.69
C TYR A 205 -11.21 1.01 9.82
N LEU A 206 -10.86 1.87 8.88
CA LEU A 206 -11.43 3.21 8.73
C LEU A 206 -12.61 3.13 7.75
N PRO A 207 -13.85 3.54 8.15
CA PRO A 207 -15.07 3.26 7.37
C PRO A 207 -15.28 4.24 6.21
N TYR A 208 -14.18 4.69 5.57
CA TYR A 208 -14.21 5.61 4.44
C TYR A 208 -13.15 5.28 3.39
N VAL A 209 -13.24 5.95 2.25
CA VAL A 209 -12.34 5.75 1.11
C VAL A 209 -11.02 6.44 1.40
N LEU A 210 -9.92 5.69 1.32
CA LEU A 210 -8.56 6.22 1.42
C LEU A 210 -7.93 6.45 0.06
N VAL A 211 -8.24 5.60 -0.93
CA VAL A 211 -7.61 5.65 -2.25
C VAL A 211 -8.67 5.59 -3.35
N ASN A 212 -8.52 6.46 -4.33
CA ASN A 212 -9.20 6.39 -5.61
C ASN A 212 -8.24 5.69 -6.60
N ARG A 213 -8.67 4.56 -7.15
CA ARG A 213 -7.87 3.72 -8.04
C ARG A 213 -8.36 3.78 -9.47
N ARG A 214 -7.45 3.96 -10.42
CA ARG A 214 -7.75 3.90 -11.84
C ARG A 214 -8.03 2.45 -12.26
N ASN A 215 -9.05 2.25 -13.12
CA ASN A 215 -9.32 0.94 -13.72
C ASN A 215 -8.15 0.52 -14.65
N GLY A 216 -7.91 -0.79 -14.79
CA GLY A 216 -6.92 -1.32 -15.75
C GLY A 216 -5.62 -1.86 -15.13
N GLY A 217 -5.64 -2.31 -13.87
CA GLY A 217 -4.50 -2.98 -13.23
C GLY A 217 -4.20 -4.38 -13.79
N ILE A 218 -3.03 -4.95 -13.45
CA ILE A 218 -2.55 -6.26 -13.90
C ILE A 218 -3.54 -7.39 -13.60
N SER A 219 -4.23 -7.34 -12.46
CA SER A 219 -5.22 -8.34 -12.04
C SER A 219 -6.49 -8.39 -12.92
N THR A 220 -6.74 -7.36 -13.74
CA THR A 220 -7.92 -7.28 -14.63
C THR A 220 -7.60 -7.65 -16.08
N GLY A 221 -6.39 -8.10 -16.38
CA GLY A 221 -5.84 -8.34 -17.73
C GLY A 221 -6.29 -9.65 -18.40
N GLY A 222 -7.58 -10.02 -18.33
CA GLY A 222 -8.15 -11.12 -19.12
C GLY A 222 -8.10 -12.51 -18.47
N TRP A 223 -8.66 -13.54 -19.14
CA TRP A 223 -8.88 -14.88 -18.57
C TRP A 223 -7.62 -15.60 -18.09
N LYS A 224 -6.47 -15.39 -18.74
CA LYS A 224 -5.18 -15.99 -18.34
C LYS A 224 -4.73 -15.48 -16.96
N ASN A 225 -4.90 -14.19 -16.70
CA ASN A 225 -4.57 -13.59 -15.40
C ASN A 225 -5.56 -14.05 -14.32
N THR A 226 -6.83 -14.25 -14.66
CA THR A 226 -7.83 -14.82 -13.73
C THR A 226 -7.49 -16.24 -13.31
N LEU A 227 -7.06 -17.11 -14.26
CA LEU A 227 -6.62 -18.47 -13.94
C LEU A 227 -5.37 -18.48 -13.05
N LEU A 228 -4.38 -17.63 -13.37
CA LEU A 228 -3.17 -17.53 -12.56
C LEU A 228 -3.48 -17.03 -11.15
N LEU A 229 -4.29 -15.98 -11.03
CA LEU A 229 -4.77 -15.43 -9.75
C LEU A 229 -5.40 -16.54 -8.89
N ASN A 230 -6.35 -17.30 -9.44
CA ASN A 230 -7.00 -18.37 -8.70
C ASN A 230 -6.02 -19.47 -8.22
N ARG A 231 -5.05 -19.86 -9.08
CA ARG A 231 -4.01 -20.83 -8.70
C ARG A 231 -3.11 -20.31 -7.58
N GLU A 232 -2.71 -19.05 -7.67
CA GLU A 232 -1.86 -18.41 -6.66
C GLU A 232 -2.60 -18.22 -5.33
N VAL A 233 -3.88 -17.83 -5.35
CA VAL A 233 -4.71 -17.72 -4.14
C VAL A 233 -4.88 -19.08 -3.44
N ILE A 234 -5.15 -20.17 -4.20
CA ILE A 234 -5.25 -21.53 -3.64
C ILE A 234 -3.90 -21.98 -3.03
N ARG A 235 -2.79 -21.56 -3.62
CA ARG A 235 -1.44 -21.89 -3.10
C ARG A 235 -1.11 -21.11 -1.80
N ALA A 236 -1.70 -19.93 -1.61
CA ALA A 236 -1.42 -19.04 -0.49
C ALA A 236 -2.28 -19.33 0.75
N GLY A 237 -3.46 -19.94 0.61
CA GLY A 237 -4.40 -20.28 1.69
C GLY A 237 -4.30 -21.72 2.09
#